data_059cbb7feecf06720998d42f36491c5b
#
_entry.id   059cbb7feecf06720998d42f36491c5b
#
_cell.length_a   1.000
_cell.length_b   1.000
_cell.length_c   1.000
_cell.angle_alpha   90.00
_cell.angle_beta   90.00
_cell.angle_gamma   90.00
#
_symmetry.space_group_name_H-M   'P 1'
#
loop_
_entity.id
_entity.type
_entity.pdbx_description
1 polymer ?
#
loop_
_entity_poly.entity_id
_entity_poly.type
_entity_poly.pdbx_seq_one_letter_code
_entity_poly.pdbx_strand_id
1 'polypeptide(L)'
;MFTKKQFTKKDIGKKVTHIENHGPDVQWMIDGTLLEHKVTKFQEFNLFQSKTFGKFFTLDGWMQYNEKDEFIYQEMMTHTAFATNPAIKNVLVIGGGDGGIVRECCKYKQVKKIDWIDIDGEVVATCKKYFKSAAFTDKRVNFMAIDGIDWVKKSKANTYDVVIVDSTDPSDADNDNLSAATLFTKEFYQNCNRVLTKDGILTCQGESPYYDFNIYNMKRSYGFLKQTFPKNFLCQYFLPTYSSGWWMTGFATKGKEPLKADFKKWEALKIKTRFYNKDVHFASFSYMSNYVKGLLNIK
;
A
#
# COMPACT_ATOMS: atom_id res chain seq x y z
N MET A 1 13.81 12.25 -18.56
CA MET A 1 14.02 10.99 -19.31
C MET A 1 14.54 9.98 -18.31
N PHE A 2 13.66 9.15 -17.73
CA PHE A 2 14.04 8.18 -16.70
C PHE A 2 14.73 7.01 -17.40
N THR A 3 15.94 6.70 -17.01
CA THR A 3 16.71 5.57 -17.55
C THR A 3 16.08 4.26 -17.08
N LYS A 4 15.14 3.72 -17.85
CA LYS A 4 14.65 2.34 -17.69
C LYS A 4 15.81 1.39 -17.94
N LYS A 5 16.13 0.56 -16.96
CA LYS A 5 17.17 -0.48 -16.88
C LYS A 5 18.52 -0.01 -16.37
N GLN A 6 18.63 0.02 -15.04
CA GLN A 6 19.93 0.16 -14.39
C GLN A 6 20.73 -1.17 -14.35
N PHE A 7 20.04 -2.35 -14.38
CA PHE A 7 20.67 -3.65 -14.11
C PHE A 7 20.28 -4.73 -15.11
N THR A 8 21.07 -5.80 -15.10
CA THR A 8 20.87 -7.01 -15.89
C THR A 8 21.16 -8.26 -15.03
N LYS A 9 20.78 -9.45 -15.51
CA LYS A 9 21.12 -10.71 -14.86
C LYS A 9 22.64 -10.90 -14.63
N LYS A 10 23.51 -10.24 -15.42
CA LYS A 10 24.98 -10.30 -15.27
C LYS A 10 25.48 -9.54 -14.05
N ASP A 11 24.65 -8.72 -13.45
CA ASP A 11 25.01 -7.90 -12.29
C ASP A 11 24.62 -8.56 -10.96
N ILE A 12 23.91 -9.69 -11.01
CA ILE A 12 23.57 -10.49 -9.83
C ILE A 12 24.87 -10.93 -9.12
N GLY A 13 24.93 -10.68 -7.80
CA GLY A 13 26.07 -10.93 -6.94
C GLY A 13 27.08 -9.77 -6.87
N LYS A 14 26.95 -8.74 -7.71
CA LYS A 14 27.84 -7.58 -7.69
C LYS A 14 27.37 -6.48 -6.75
N LYS A 15 28.31 -5.70 -6.25
CA LYS A 15 28.02 -4.40 -5.62
C LYS A 15 27.63 -3.41 -6.70
N VAL A 16 26.50 -2.75 -6.48
CA VAL A 16 25.93 -1.77 -7.40
C VAL A 16 25.34 -0.60 -6.61
N THR A 17 25.15 0.53 -7.28
CA THR A 17 24.43 1.69 -6.75
C THR A 17 23.07 1.77 -7.44
N HIS A 18 22.01 1.62 -6.67
CA HIS A 18 20.65 1.93 -7.14
C HIS A 18 20.44 3.44 -7.10
N ILE A 19 19.88 4.00 -8.15
CA ILE A 19 19.58 5.44 -8.27
C ILE A 19 18.06 5.59 -8.51
N GLU A 20 17.43 6.37 -7.64
CA GLU A 20 16.02 6.72 -7.73
C GLU A 20 15.87 8.23 -7.95
N ASN A 21 15.15 8.61 -9.00
CA ASN A 21 15.00 10.01 -9.39
C ASN A 21 13.67 10.58 -8.91
N HIS A 22 13.71 11.61 -8.06
CA HIS A 22 12.53 12.27 -7.49
C HIS A 22 12.23 13.63 -8.08
N GLY A 23 12.91 13.99 -9.16
CA GLY A 23 12.77 15.25 -9.86
C GLY A 23 13.96 15.48 -10.78
N PRO A 24 14.03 16.63 -11.46
CA PRO A 24 15.11 16.94 -12.39
C PRO A 24 16.48 17.10 -11.70
N ASP A 25 16.48 17.39 -10.41
CA ASP A 25 17.64 17.77 -9.61
C ASP A 25 17.73 16.99 -8.27
N VAL A 26 16.84 16.01 -8.04
CA VAL A 26 16.80 15.22 -6.80
C VAL A 26 16.97 13.74 -7.10
N GLN A 27 18.01 13.15 -6.53
CA GLN A 27 18.31 11.72 -6.66
C GLN A 27 18.59 11.09 -5.30
N TRP A 28 18.10 9.88 -5.12
CA TRP A 28 18.52 8.99 -4.04
C TRP A 28 19.46 7.93 -4.58
N MET A 29 20.57 7.72 -3.88
CA MET A 29 21.58 6.72 -4.23
C MET A 29 21.75 5.73 -3.09
N ILE A 30 21.59 4.45 -3.38
CA ILE A 30 21.67 3.39 -2.38
C ILE A 30 22.61 2.31 -2.86
N ASP A 31 23.71 2.11 -2.13
CA ASP A 31 24.65 1.04 -2.39
C ASP A 31 24.16 -0.30 -1.83
N GLY A 32 24.27 -1.34 -2.63
CA GLY A 32 23.89 -2.69 -2.25
C GLY A 32 24.50 -3.76 -3.13
N THR A 33 24.28 -5.02 -2.78
CA THR A 33 24.56 -6.15 -3.66
C THR A 33 23.27 -6.57 -4.33
N LEU A 34 23.24 -6.63 -5.66
CA LEU A 34 22.08 -7.12 -6.40
C LEU A 34 21.93 -8.63 -6.16
N LEU A 35 20.81 -9.04 -5.58
CA LEU A 35 20.53 -10.45 -5.26
C LEU A 35 19.66 -11.14 -6.32
N GLU A 36 18.74 -10.40 -6.93
CA GLU A 36 17.81 -10.91 -7.94
C GLU A 36 17.50 -9.80 -8.94
N HIS A 37 17.33 -10.17 -10.21
CA HIS A 37 16.83 -9.29 -11.27
C HIS A 37 15.87 -10.07 -12.15
N LYS A 38 14.68 -9.55 -12.32
CA LYS A 38 13.64 -10.11 -13.20
C LYS A 38 12.96 -9.03 -14.00
N VAL A 39 12.59 -9.37 -15.22
CA VAL A 39 11.62 -8.61 -16.00
C VAL A 39 10.42 -9.52 -16.17
N THR A 40 9.31 -9.16 -15.53
CA THR A 40 8.05 -9.87 -15.64
C THR A 40 7.25 -9.33 -16.84
N LYS A 41 6.05 -9.83 -17.02
CA LYS A 41 5.13 -9.27 -18.03
C LYS A 41 4.71 -7.82 -17.69
N PHE A 42 4.79 -7.43 -16.40
CA PHE A 42 4.20 -6.20 -15.89
C PHE A 42 5.26 -5.15 -15.53
N GLN A 43 6.44 -5.57 -15.02
CA GLN A 43 7.41 -4.65 -14.43
C GLN A 43 8.81 -5.27 -14.30
N GLU A 44 9.81 -4.42 -14.07
CA GLU A 44 11.16 -4.83 -13.73
C GLU A 44 11.32 -4.90 -12.21
N PHE A 45 11.68 -6.08 -11.70
CA PHE A 45 11.94 -6.34 -10.28
C PHE A 45 13.44 -6.46 -10.03
N ASN A 46 13.98 -5.69 -9.08
CA ASN A 46 15.36 -5.79 -8.61
C ASN A 46 15.39 -5.91 -7.08
N LEU A 47 16.07 -6.94 -6.56
CA LEU A 47 16.27 -7.15 -5.13
C LEU A 47 17.72 -6.94 -4.75
N PHE A 48 17.95 -6.20 -3.69
CA PHE A 48 19.27 -5.83 -3.20
C PHE A 48 19.47 -6.20 -1.74
N GLN A 49 20.74 -6.38 -1.33
CA GLN A 49 21.17 -6.39 0.06
C GLN A 49 21.97 -5.13 0.37
N SER A 50 21.46 -4.30 1.26
CA SER A 50 22.11 -3.08 1.77
C SER A 50 22.51 -3.27 3.24
N LYS A 51 23.52 -2.51 3.70
CA LYS A 51 23.86 -2.44 5.13
C LYS A 51 22.83 -1.66 5.93
N THR A 52 22.28 -0.60 5.36
CA THR A 52 21.37 0.32 6.04
C THR A 52 19.95 -0.21 6.08
N PHE A 53 19.45 -0.74 4.96
CA PHE A 53 18.05 -1.09 4.77
C PHE A 53 17.77 -2.59 4.89
N GLY A 54 18.81 -3.43 5.04
CA GLY A 54 18.65 -4.88 4.90
C GLY A 54 18.38 -5.24 3.45
N LYS A 55 17.51 -6.21 3.20
CA LYS A 55 17.00 -6.45 1.86
C LYS A 55 16.00 -5.38 1.51
N PHE A 56 16.14 -4.85 0.29
CA PHE A 56 15.12 -3.97 -0.30
C PHE A 56 14.90 -4.36 -1.76
N PHE A 57 13.71 -4.10 -2.27
CA PHE A 57 13.47 -4.31 -3.69
C PHE A 57 12.81 -3.09 -4.33
N THR A 58 12.99 -3.01 -5.65
CA THR A 58 12.42 -1.98 -6.49
C THR A 58 11.56 -2.60 -7.58
N LEU A 59 10.49 -1.87 -7.96
CA LEU A 59 9.69 -2.14 -9.14
C LEU A 59 9.85 -0.95 -10.08
N ASP A 60 10.25 -1.21 -11.33
CA ASP A 60 10.55 -0.19 -12.34
C ASP A 60 11.47 0.94 -11.84
N GLY A 61 12.41 0.58 -10.95
CA GLY A 61 13.38 1.51 -10.37
C GLY A 61 12.90 2.27 -9.13
N TRP A 62 11.68 2.07 -8.66
CA TRP A 62 11.15 2.68 -7.46
C TRP A 62 11.17 1.72 -6.27
N MET A 63 11.71 2.17 -5.13
CA MET A 63 11.72 1.35 -3.91
C MET A 63 10.30 1.09 -3.41
N GLN A 64 9.98 -0.19 -3.26
CA GLN A 64 8.66 -0.63 -2.78
C GLN A 64 8.71 -1.17 -1.35
N TYR A 65 9.85 -1.72 -0.95
CA TYR A 65 10.01 -2.42 0.31
C TYR A 65 11.45 -2.40 0.79
N ASN A 66 11.64 -2.31 2.11
CA ASN A 66 12.91 -2.62 2.76
C ASN A 66 12.70 -3.18 4.17
N GLU A 67 13.61 -4.02 4.66
CA GLU A 67 13.48 -4.68 5.96
C GLU A 67 13.57 -3.73 7.16
N LYS A 68 14.05 -2.50 6.97
CA LYS A 68 14.26 -1.54 8.08
C LYS A 68 12.98 -0.90 8.56
N ASP A 69 12.10 -0.47 7.67
CA ASP A 69 10.92 0.32 8.04
C ASP A 69 9.60 -0.07 7.35
N GLU A 70 9.58 -1.15 6.56
CA GLU A 70 8.37 -1.64 5.89
C GLU A 70 7.16 -1.75 6.84
N PHE A 71 7.43 -2.11 8.09
CA PHE A 71 6.38 -2.29 9.09
C PHE A 71 5.56 -1.01 9.34
N ILE A 72 6.13 0.17 9.14
CA ILE A 72 5.42 1.43 9.32
C ILE A 72 4.25 1.48 8.33
N TYR A 73 4.54 1.29 7.05
CA TYR A 73 3.52 1.31 6.00
C TYR A 73 2.50 0.19 6.19
N GLN A 74 2.97 -1.03 6.40
CA GLN A 74 2.12 -2.22 6.51
C GLN A 74 1.15 -2.13 7.70
N GLU A 75 1.66 -1.65 8.85
CA GLU A 75 0.85 -1.44 10.05
C GLU A 75 -0.17 -0.32 9.86
N MET A 76 0.24 0.80 9.24
CA MET A 76 -0.66 1.94 9.02
C MET A 76 -1.77 1.61 8.03
N MET A 77 -1.47 0.92 6.94
CA MET A 77 -2.47 0.47 5.97
C MET A 77 -3.48 -0.51 6.56
N THR A 78 -3.04 -1.37 7.48
CA THR A 78 -3.86 -2.46 8.03
C THR A 78 -4.56 -2.06 9.32
N HIS A 79 -3.80 -1.66 10.34
CA HIS A 79 -4.34 -1.53 11.71
C HIS A 79 -5.27 -0.35 11.87
N THR A 80 -5.16 0.70 11.04
CA THR A 80 -6.11 1.82 11.04
C THR A 80 -7.53 1.36 10.76
N ALA A 81 -7.72 0.43 9.82
CA ALA A 81 -9.02 -0.16 9.52
C ALA A 81 -9.51 -1.06 10.66
N PHE A 82 -8.64 -1.92 11.18
CA PHE A 82 -8.99 -2.86 12.24
C PHE A 82 -9.25 -2.20 13.61
N ALA A 83 -8.59 -1.08 13.92
CA ALA A 83 -8.90 -0.30 15.12
C ALA A 83 -10.23 0.44 14.97
N THR A 84 -10.53 0.93 13.77
CA THR A 84 -11.82 1.56 13.46
C THR A 84 -12.96 0.55 13.49
N ASN A 85 -12.73 -0.67 13.00
CA ASN A 85 -13.69 -1.78 13.05
C ASN A 85 -13.06 -3.09 13.50
N PRO A 86 -12.99 -3.36 14.82
CA PRO A 86 -12.41 -4.62 15.33
C PRO A 86 -13.17 -5.90 14.94
N ALA A 87 -14.35 -5.78 14.32
CA ALA A 87 -15.18 -6.93 13.92
C ALA A 87 -14.90 -7.45 12.49
N ILE A 88 -13.87 -6.93 11.79
CA ILE A 88 -13.48 -7.36 10.44
C ILE A 88 -13.21 -8.88 10.40
N LYS A 89 -13.83 -9.57 9.44
CA LYS A 89 -13.72 -11.02 9.22
C LYS A 89 -13.27 -11.37 7.81
N ASN A 90 -13.74 -10.63 6.80
CA ASN A 90 -13.45 -10.88 5.40
C ASN A 90 -12.63 -9.71 4.84
N VAL A 91 -11.44 -10.02 4.38
CA VAL A 91 -10.44 -9.06 3.90
C VAL A 91 -10.20 -9.26 2.42
N LEU A 92 -10.10 -8.18 1.67
CA LEU A 92 -9.54 -8.16 0.32
C LEU A 92 -8.29 -7.29 0.33
N VAL A 93 -7.18 -7.83 -0.14
CA VAL A 93 -5.94 -7.09 -0.40
C VAL A 93 -5.69 -7.13 -1.90
N ILE A 94 -5.49 -5.96 -2.51
CA ILE A 94 -5.16 -5.80 -3.94
C ILE A 94 -3.77 -5.21 -4.02
N GLY A 95 -2.85 -5.92 -4.68
CA GLY A 95 -1.43 -5.61 -4.68
C GLY A 95 -0.71 -6.13 -3.44
N GLY A 96 0.34 -5.44 -3.02
CA GLY A 96 1.13 -5.80 -1.85
C GLY A 96 1.90 -7.10 -2.02
N GLY A 97 2.55 -7.27 -3.17
CA GLY A 97 3.27 -8.49 -3.56
C GLY A 97 4.34 -8.97 -2.59
N ASP A 98 4.81 -8.11 -1.66
CA ASP A 98 5.70 -8.47 -0.57
C ASP A 98 5.02 -9.27 0.56
N GLY A 99 3.68 -9.22 0.63
CA GLY A 99 2.86 -9.91 1.61
C GLY A 99 2.86 -9.27 3.01
N GLY A 100 3.37 -8.05 3.17
CA GLY A 100 3.42 -7.37 4.46
C GLY A 100 2.04 -7.02 5.00
N ILE A 101 1.18 -6.40 4.20
CA ILE A 101 -0.22 -6.11 4.57
C ILE A 101 -0.97 -7.40 4.93
N VAL A 102 -0.82 -8.43 4.11
CA VAL A 102 -1.46 -9.74 4.38
C VAL A 102 -0.94 -10.34 5.69
N ARG A 103 0.37 -10.22 5.97
CA ARG A 103 0.97 -10.61 7.26
C ARG A 103 0.29 -9.90 8.44
N GLU A 104 0.09 -8.59 8.33
CA GLU A 104 -0.58 -7.81 9.38
C GLU A 104 -2.04 -8.24 9.56
N CYS A 105 -2.76 -8.52 8.48
CA CYS A 105 -4.11 -9.08 8.54
C CYS A 105 -4.16 -10.47 9.22
N CYS A 106 -3.14 -11.31 9.02
CA CYS A 106 -3.04 -12.63 9.63
C CYS A 106 -2.92 -12.59 11.15
N LYS A 107 -2.47 -11.49 11.76
CA LYS A 107 -2.40 -11.31 13.22
C LYS A 107 -3.78 -11.36 13.90
N TYR A 108 -4.85 -11.11 13.16
CA TYR A 108 -6.22 -11.04 13.67
C TYR A 108 -6.92 -12.39 13.65
N LYS A 109 -7.11 -13.00 14.81
CA LYS A 109 -7.73 -14.35 14.95
C LYS A 109 -9.18 -14.40 14.48
N GLN A 110 -9.91 -13.27 14.54
CA GLN A 110 -11.31 -13.19 14.10
C GLN A 110 -11.45 -13.13 12.57
N VAL A 111 -10.38 -12.83 11.82
CA VAL A 111 -10.38 -12.87 10.37
C VAL A 111 -10.58 -14.31 9.90
N LYS A 112 -11.55 -14.52 9.03
CA LYS A 112 -11.92 -15.83 8.50
C LYS A 112 -11.35 -16.09 7.12
N LYS A 113 -11.23 -15.03 6.32
CA LYS A 113 -10.81 -15.12 4.92
C LYS A 113 -10.03 -13.88 4.53
N ILE A 114 -8.93 -14.09 3.79
CA ILE A 114 -8.14 -13.05 3.16
C ILE A 114 -8.00 -13.42 1.68
N ASP A 115 -8.71 -12.74 0.80
CA ASP A 115 -8.46 -12.81 -0.64
C ASP A 115 -7.32 -11.83 -0.93
N TRP A 116 -6.21 -12.35 -1.45
CA TRP A 116 -5.04 -11.59 -1.83
C TRP A 116 -4.85 -11.66 -3.34
N ILE A 117 -5.02 -10.54 -4.00
CA ILE A 117 -5.03 -10.40 -5.45
C ILE A 117 -3.84 -9.54 -5.86
N ASP A 118 -2.95 -10.10 -6.63
CA ASP A 118 -1.86 -9.35 -7.25
C ASP A 118 -1.75 -9.76 -8.72
N ILE A 119 -1.56 -8.81 -9.61
CA ILE A 119 -1.47 -9.09 -11.03
C ILE A 119 -0.15 -9.80 -11.37
N ASP A 120 0.91 -9.55 -10.58
CA ASP A 120 2.25 -10.07 -10.82
C ASP A 120 2.63 -11.21 -9.85
N GLY A 121 2.18 -12.40 -10.19
CA GLY A 121 2.51 -13.61 -9.43
C GLY A 121 4.01 -13.93 -9.35
N GLU A 122 4.84 -13.40 -10.26
CA GLU A 122 6.29 -13.60 -10.23
C GLU A 122 6.96 -12.74 -9.15
N VAL A 123 6.47 -11.52 -8.92
CA VAL A 123 6.90 -10.68 -7.80
C VAL A 123 6.57 -11.38 -6.49
N VAL A 124 5.33 -11.85 -6.31
CA VAL A 124 4.89 -12.57 -5.11
C VAL A 124 5.72 -13.83 -4.86
N ALA A 125 5.99 -14.63 -5.90
CA ALA A 125 6.81 -15.83 -5.80
C ALA A 125 8.27 -15.49 -5.40
N THR A 126 8.80 -14.38 -5.91
CA THR A 126 10.14 -13.92 -5.55
C THR A 126 10.19 -13.43 -4.11
N CYS A 127 9.20 -12.63 -3.69
CA CYS A 127 9.09 -12.19 -2.29
C CYS A 127 8.95 -13.37 -1.33
N LYS A 128 8.16 -14.38 -1.67
CA LYS A 128 8.06 -15.63 -0.90
C LYS A 128 9.40 -16.35 -0.74
N LYS A 129 10.27 -16.31 -1.74
CA LYS A 129 11.62 -16.91 -1.70
C LYS A 129 12.52 -16.19 -0.70
N TYR A 130 12.45 -14.86 -0.63
CA TYR A 130 13.41 -14.04 0.12
C TYR A 130 12.91 -13.54 1.47
N PHE A 131 11.60 -13.46 1.67
CA PHE A 131 10.99 -12.94 2.90
C PHE A 131 10.15 -13.99 3.60
N LYS A 132 10.34 -14.13 4.91
CA LYS A 132 9.50 -14.99 5.75
C LYS A 132 8.26 -14.23 6.20
N SER A 133 7.09 -14.67 5.78
CA SER A 133 5.84 -14.01 6.14
C SER A 133 4.71 -15.03 6.34
N ALA A 134 3.82 -14.74 7.29
CA ALA A 134 2.58 -15.49 7.49
C ALA A 134 1.66 -15.42 6.26
N ALA A 135 1.79 -14.38 5.45
CA ALA A 135 1.07 -14.23 4.18
C ALA A 135 1.18 -15.46 3.27
N PHE A 136 2.33 -16.13 3.29
CA PHE A 136 2.62 -17.26 2.42
C PHE A 136 2.24 -18.63 3.01
N THR A 137 1.80 -18.69 4.28
CA THR A 137 1.60 -19.95 4.99
C THR A 137 0.27 -20.05 5.75
N ASP A 138 -0.40 -18.95 6.01
CA ASP A 138 -1.68 -18.93 6.73
C ASP A 138 -2.78 -19.49 5.83
N LYS A 139 -3.49 -20.50 6.32
CA LYS A 139 -4.54 -21.21 5.56
C LYS A 139 -5.76 -20.35 5.23
N ARG A 140 -5.90 -19.19 5.86
CA ARG A 140 -6.99 -18.22 5.56
C ARG A 140 -6.71 -17.37 4.35
N VAL A 141 -5.44 -17.33 3.90
CA VAL A 141 -5.01 -16.55 2.74
C VAL A 141 -5.28 -17.33 1.46
N ASN A 142 -6.04 -16.72 0.58
CA ASN A 142 -6.31 -17.20 -0.77
C ASN A 142 -5.64 -16.24 -1.77
N PHE A 143 -4.43 -16.59 -2.21
CA PHE A 143 -3.68 -15.81 -3.19
C PHE A 143 -4.10 -16.17 -4.62
N MET A 144 -4.31 -15.16 -5.46
CA MET A 144 -4.61 -15.31 -6.88
C MET A 144 -3.85 -14.29 -7.71
N ALA A 145 -3.10 -14.76 -8.71
CA ALA A 145 -2.36 -13.92 -9.66
C ALA A 145 -3.29 -13.49 -10.80
N ILE A 146 -4.10 -12.46 -10.55
CA ILE A 146 -5.11 -11.93 -11.48
C ILE A 146 -5.26 -10.41 -11.31
N ASP A 147 -5.96 -9.77 -12.26
CA ASP A 147 -6.26 -8.34 -12.21
C ASP A 147 -7.25 -8.03 -11.07
N GLY A 148 -6.84 -7.10 -10.16
CA GLY A 148 -7.64 -6.65 -9.02
C GLY A 148 -8.89 -5.89 -9.43
N ILE A 149 -8.87 -5.16 -10.56
CA ILE A 149 -10.03 -4.43 -11.09
C ILE A 149 -11.11 -5.42 -11.51
N ASP A 150 -10.71 -6.40 -12.28
CA ASP A 150 -11.58 -7.49 -12.74
C ASP A 150 -12.16 -8.27 -11.56
N TRP A 151 -11.32 -8.55 -10.53
CA TRP A 151 -11.76 -9.23 -9.33
C TRP A 151 -12.86 -8.44 -8.60
N VAL A 152 -12.63 -7.17 -8.32
CA VAL A 152 -13.61 -6.33 -7.63
C VAL A 152 -14.89 -6.20 -8.45
N LYS A 153 -14.79 -6.00 -9.77
CA LYS A 153 -15.93 -5.89 -10.68
C LYS A 153 -16.82 -7.13 -10.66
N LYS A 154 -16.23 -8.33 -10.60
CA LYS A 154 -16.92 -9.64 -10.61
C LYS A 154 -17.38 -10.08 -9.20
N SER A 155 -16.82 -9.51 -8.15
CA SER A 155 -17.15 -9.86 -6.76
C SER A 155 -18.57 -9.46 -6.40
N LYS A 156 -19.23 -10.25 -5.54
CA LYS A 156 -20.58 -9.96 -5.04
C LYS A 156 -20.56 -8.72 -4.16
N ALA A 157 -21.65 -7.96 -4.16
CA ALA A 157 -21.84 -6.85 -3.24
C ALA A 157 -21.83 -7.33 -1.77
N ASN A 158 -21.38 -6.45 -0.86
CA ASN A 158 -21.37 -6.72 0.59
C ASN A 158 -20.60 -7.98 1.00
N THR A 159 -19.47 -8.25 0.35
CA THR A 159 -18.63 -9.45 0.60
C THR A 159 -17.53 -9.19 1.61
N TYR A 160 -16.90 -8.01 1.58
CA TYR A 160 -15.71 -7.70 2.35
C TYR A 160 -15.99 -6.68 3.44
N ASP A 161 -15.36 -6.86 4.60
CA ASP A 161 -15.41 -5.90 5.69
C ASP A 161 -14.30 -4.84 5.54
N VAL A 162 -13.22 -5.18 4.86
CA VAL A 162 -12.16 -4.25 4.48
C VAL A 162 -11.61 -4.60 3.10
N VAL A 163 -11.33 -3.56 2.32
CA VAL A 163 -10.55 -3.61 1.08
C VAL A 163 -9.30 -2.77 1.30
N ILE A 164 -8.14 -3.34 1.08
CA ILE A 164 -6.83 -2.66 1.18
C ILE A 164 -6.21 -2.67 -0.21
N VAL A 165 -5.94 -1.49 -0.77
CA VAL A 165 -5.36 -1.31 -2.09
C VAL A 165 -3.92 -0.83 -1.93
N ASP A 166 -2.99 -1.72 -2.21
CA ASP A 166 -1.55 -1.51 -2.12
C ASP A 166 -0.92 -1.76 -3.48
N SER A 167 -1.11 -0.84 -4.38
CA SER A 167 -0.59 -0.91 -5.75
C SER A 167 0.55 0.05 -5.96
N THR A 168 1.39 -0.22 -6.96
CA THR A 168 2.40 0.73 -7.43
C THR A 168 1.75 2.04 -7.88
N ASP A 169 2.49 3.13 -7.75
CA ASP A 169 2.04 4.45 -8.16
C ASP A 169 1.64 4.47 -9.63
N PRO A 170 0.62 5.23 -10.02
CA PRO A 170 0.32 5.45 -11.41
C PRO A 170 1.51 6.20 -12.05
N SER A 171 2.38 5.46 -12.71
CA SER A 171 3.52 6.04 -13.41
C SER A 171 3.01 6.85 -14.60
N ASP A 172 3.33 8.16 -14.60
CA ASP A 172 3.08 9.16 -15.63
C ASP A 172 1.61 9.47 -15.95
N ALA A 173 1.24 10.73 -15.71
CA ALA A 173 -0.08 11.29 -16.04
C ALA A 173 -0.47 11.18 -17.54
N ASP A 174 0.49 10.84 -18.40
CA ASP A 174 0.32 10.78 -19.86
C ASP A 174 0.16 9.35 -20.41
N ASN A 175 0.20 8.32 -19.57
CA ASN A 175 0.12 6.93 -20.04
C ASN A 175 -1.04 6.18 -19.36
N ASP A 176 -2.27 6.50 -19.74
CA ASP A 176 -3.52 5.88 -19.25
C ASP A 176 -3.61 4.35 -19.49
N ASN A 177 -2.63 3.75 -20.17
CA ASN A 177 -2.61 2.34 -20.54
C ASN A 177 -1.87 1.42 -19.56
N LEU A 178 -1.31 1.94 -18.47
CA LEU A 178 -0.67 1.11 -17.44
C LEU A 178 -1.71 0.58 -16.46
N SER A 179 -1.66 -0.71 -16.16
CA SER A 179 -2.62 -1.41 -15.30
C SER A 179 -2.77 -0.77 -13.90
N ALA A 180 -1.71 -0.15 -13.38
CA ALA A 180 -1.75 0.56 -12.11
C ALA A 180 -2.60 1.85 -12.16
N ALA A 181 -2.55 2.64 -13.24
CA ALA A 181 -3.33 3.88 -13.38
C ALA A 181 -4.85 3.63 -13.31
N THR A 182 -5.30 2.45 -13.71
CA THR A 182 -6.71 2.06 -13.71
C THR A 182 -7.25 1.71 -12.31
N LEU A 183 -6.37 1.40 -11.33
CA LEU A 183 -6.73 1.24 -9.90
C LEU A 183 -7.04 2.58 -9.21
N PHE A 184 -6.81 3.71 -9.87
CA PHE A 184 -7.09 5.05 -9.36
C PHE A 184 -8.20 5.75 -10.16
N THR A 185 -9.25 5.00 -10.53
CA THR A 185 -10.42 5.53 -11.25
C THR A 185 -11.65 5.60 -10.36
N LYS A 186 -12.56 6.50 -10.69
CA LYS A 186 -13.85 6.60 -9.99
C LYS A 186 -14.62 5.27 -10.04
N GLU A 187 -14.63 4.59 -11.19
CA GLU A 187 -15.32 3.30 -11.36
C GLU A 187 -14.75 2.23 -10.43
N PHE A 188 -13.42 2.16 -10.30
CA PHE A 188 -12.78 1.23 -9.38
C PHE A 188 -13.22 1.48 -7.93
N TYR A 189 -13.20 2.73 -7.45
CA TYR A 189 -13.66 3.06 -6.10
C TYR A 189 -15.16 2.81 -5.89
N GLN A 190 -16.00 3.01 -6.90
CA GLN A 190 -17.41 2.64 -6.86
C GLN A 190 -17.58 1.12 -6.68
N ASN A 191 -16.80 0.32 -7.40
CA ASN A 191 -16.81 -1.13 -7.25
C ASN A 191 -16.27 -1.56 -5.88
N CYS A 192 -15.23 -0.93 -5.34
CA CYS A 192 -14.77 -1.14 -3.97
C CYS A 192 -15.89 -0.83 -2.94
N ASN A 193 -16.58 0.27 -3.10
CA ASN A 193 -17.73 0.61 -2.25
C ASN A 193 -18.82 -0.47 -2.34
N ARG A 194 -19.17 -0.93 -3.55
CA ARG A 194 -20.20 -1.95 -3.78
C ARG A 194 -19.91 -3.26 -3.07
N VAL A 195 -18.65 -3.74 -3.12
CA VAL A 195 -18.27 -5.01 -2.50
C VAL A 195 -18.09 -4.95 -1.00
N LEU A 196 -17.95 -3.76 -0.43
CA LEU A 196 -17.85 -3.53 1.01
C LEU A 196 -19.19 -3.68 1.71
N THR A 197 -19.19 -4.31 2.90
CA THR A 197 -20.34 -4.42 3.81
C THR A 197 -20.79 -3.03 4.31
N LYS A 198 -21.90 -2.95 5.03
CA LYS A 198 -22.45 -1.68 5.56
C LYS A 198 -21.48 -0.88 6.45
N ASP A 199 -20.60 -1.56 7.18
CA ASP A 199 -19.57 -0.96 8.03
C ASP A 199 -18.18 -1.11 7.40
N GLY A 200 -18.13 -1.38 6.10
CA GLY A 200 -16.92 -1.67 5.36
C GLY A 200 -16.00 -0.47 5.24
N ILE A 201 -14.70 -0.76 5.18
CA ILE A 201 -13.63 0.22 5.14
C ILE A 201 -12.75 -0.05 3.90
N LEU A 202 -12.37 1.01 3.21
CA LEU A 202 -11.31 1.02 2.21
C LEU A 202 -10.10 1.76 2.77
N THR A 203 -8.91 1.14 2.70
CA THR A 203 -7.62 1.84 2.80
C THR A 203 -6.89 1.70 1.48
N CYS A 204 -6.25 2.75 1.03
CA CYS A 204 -5.48 2.74 -0.20
C CYS A 204 -4.23 3.59 -0.08
N GLN A 205 -3.19 3.22 -0.80
CA GLN A 205 -2.02 4.04 -0.99
C GLN A 205 -2.46 5.44 -1.46
N GLY A 206 -1.89 6.51 -0.88
CA GLY A 206 -2.41 7.87 -1.04
C GLY A 206 -1.36 8.92 -1.40
N GLU A 207 -0.13 8.52 -1.63
CA GLU A 207 0.99 9.35 -2.06
C GLU A 207 1.54 10.34 -1.01
N SER A 208 2.59 11.03 -1.39
CA SER A 208 3.18 12.11 -0.61
C SER A 208 2.57 13.47 -0.99
N PRO A 209 2.34 14.39 -0.05
CA PRO A 209 1.91 15.75 -0.35
C PRO A 209 3.09 16.69 -0.67
N TYR A 210 4.24 16.18 -1.11
CA TYR A 210 5.47 16.96 -1.22
C TYR A 210 5.92 17.19 -2.67
N TYR A 211 6.10 16.16 -3.47
CA TYR A 211 6.50 16.30 -4.89
C TYR A 211 5.30 16.50 -5.80
N ASP A 212 5.44 17.30 -6.84
CA ASP A 212 4.31 17.73 -7.69
C ASP A 212 3.54 16.56 -8.32
N PHE A 213 4.25 15.53 -8.78
CA PHE A 213 3.61 14.35 -9.36
C PHE A 213 2.80 13.55 -8.31
N ASN A 214 3.32 13.42 -7.09
CA ASN A 214 2.60 12.79 -5.98
C ASN A 214 1.38 13.61 -5.58
N ILE A 215 1.51 14.95 -5.52
CA ILE A 215 0.39 15.87 -5.21
C ILE A 215 -0.74 15.70 -6.24
N TYR A 216 -0.41 15.59 -7.52
CA TYR A 216 -1.42 15.35 -8.55
C TYR A 216 -2.20 14.06 -8.30
N ASN A 217 -1.50 12.96 -8.08
CA ASN A 217 -2.09 11.64 -7.81
C ASN A 217 -2.91 11.62 -6.51
N MET A 218 -2.39 12.23 -5.45
CA MET A 218 -3.08 12.38 -4.16
C MET A 218 -4.41 13.12 -4.33
N LYS A 219 -4.42 14.26 -5.03
CA LYS A 219 -5.64 15.05 -5.30
C LYS A 219 -6.67 14.25 -6.09
N ARG A 220 -6.22 13.55 -7.12
CA ARG A 220 -7.08 12.72 -7.98
C ARG A 220 -7.74 11.59 -7.18
N SER A 221 -6.93 10.81 -6.46
CA SER A 221 -7.41 9.68 -5.66
C SER A 221 -8.35 10.12 -4.55
N TYR A 222 -7.97 11.14 -3.79
CA TYR A 222 -8.83 11.70 -2.74
C TYR A 222 -10.15 12.26 -3.31
N GLY A 223 -10.09 12.92 -4.46
CA GLY A 223 -11.27 13.42 -5.16
C GLY A 223 -12.27 12.31 -5.52
N PHE A 224 -11.76 11.16 -5.98
CA PHE A 224 -12.62 10.01 -6.28
C PHE A 224 -13.18 9.35 -5.01
N LEU A 225 -12.37 9.21 -3.96
CA LEU A 225 -12.85 8.71 -2.67
C LEU A 225 -14.00 9.58 -2.14
N LYS A 226 -13.84 10.91 -2.20
CA LYS A 226 -14.86 11.87 -1.77
C LYS A 226 -16.16 11.77 -2.55
N GLN A 227 -16.11 11.42 -3.85
CA GLN A 227 -17.28 11.24 -4.70
C GLN A 227 -17.98 9.88 -4.52
N THR A 228 -17.27 8.88 -3.99
CA THR A 228 -17.74 7.48 -3.99
C THR A 228 -18.10 6.94 -2.61
N PHE A 229 -17.58 7.56 -1.54
CA PHE A 229 -17.84 7.13 -0.17
C PHE A 229 -18.51 8.24 0.65
N PRO A 230 -19.43 7.88 1.56
CA PRO A 230 -20.11 8.87 2.40
C PRO A 230 -19.16 9.54 3.42
N LYS A 231 -18.11 8.84 3.80
CA LYS A 231 -17.09 9.32 4.74
C LYS A 231 -15.70 8.98 4.22
N ASN A 232 -14.83 9.98 4.17
CA ASN A 232 -13.45 9.84 3.69
C ASN A 232 -12.53 10.67 4.56
N PHE A 233 -11.34 10.15 4.77
CA PHE A 233 -10.30 10.70 5.62
C PHE A 233 -8.94 10.51 4.93
N LEU A 234 -7.96 11.31 5.34
CA LEU A 234 -6.55 11.05 5.06
C LEU A 234 -5.88 10.64 6.36
N CYS A 235 -5.15 9.55 6.29
CA CYS A 235 -4.29 9.08 7.34
C CYS A 235 -2.85 9.42 6.95
N GLN A 236 -2.17 10.28 7.73
CA GLN A 236 -0.81 10.69 7.43
C GLN A 236 0.17 10.22 8.50
N TYR A 237 1.37 9.87 8.07
CA TYR A 237 2.42 9.37 8.93
C TYR A 237 3.79 9.56 8.29
N PHE A 238 4.84 9.40 9.10
CA PHE A 238 6.21 9.43 8.62
C PHE A 238 6.64 8.06 8.13
N LEU A 239 7.20 8.03 6.91
CA LEU A 239 7.78 6.84 6.29
C LEU A 239 9.18 7.20 5.77
N PRO A 240 10.23 7.02 6.58
CA PRO A 240 11.55 7.60 6.33
C PRO A 240 12.18 7.17 5.00
N THR A 241 11.87 5.97 4.53
CA THR A 241 12.45 5.44 3.28
C THR A 241 11.85 6.07 2.03
N TYR A 242 10.62 6.54 2.07
CA TYR A 242 10.06 7.26 0.94
C TYR A 242 10.54 8.71 0.95
N SER A 243 10.94 9.19 -0.21
CA SER A 243 11.83 10.33 -0.41
C SER A 243 11.49 11.61 0.37
N SER A 244 10.22 11.89 0.60
CA SER A 244 9.81 13.04 1.41
C SER A 244 9.75 12.75 2.92
N GLY A 245 9.74 11.48 3.30
CA GLY A 245 9.47 11.04 4.67
C GLY A 245 8.02 11.28 5.12
N TRP A 246 7.20 11.93 4.32
CA TRP A 246 5.81 12.24 4.63
C TRP A 246 4.87 11.48 3.68
N TRP A 247 4.13 10.55 4.23
CA TRP A 247 3.24 9.67 3.47
C TRP A 247 1.79 9.77 3.91
N MET A 248 0.89 9.53 2.98
CA MET A 248 -0.54 9.54 3.23
C MET A 248 -1.19 8.26 2.74
N THR A 249 -2.25 7.87 3.44
CA THR A 249 -3.13 6.76 3.06
C THR A 249 -4.54 7.30 2.94
N GLY A 250 -5.19 7.01 1.84
CA GLY A 250 -6.62 7.25 1.68
C GLY A 250 -7.40 6.29 2.57
N PHE A 251 -8.35 6.82 3.34
CA PHE A 251 -9.22 6.05 4.21
C PHE A 251 -10.68 6.42 3.96
N ALA A 252 -11.47 5.48 3.52
CA ALA A 252 -12.89 5.70 3.24
C ALA A 252 -13.76 4.64 3.91
N THR A 253 -14.94 5.02 4.37
CA THR A 253 -15.80 4.11 5.12
C THR A 253 -17.28 4.37 4.83
N LYS A 254 -18.07 3.30 4.93
CA LYS A 254 -19.53 3.36 4.82
C LYS A 254 -20.22 3.67 6.16
N GLY A 255 -19.54 3.41 7.30
CA GLY A 255 -20.14 3.53 8.61
C GLY A 255 -19.25 4.16 9.67
N LYS A 256 -18.29 3.39 10.16
CA LYS A 256 -17.45 3.74 11.32
C LYS A 256 -16.38 4.76 10.96
N GLU A 257 -16.13 5.69 11.88
CA GLU A 257 -15.15 6.77 11.70
C GLU A 257 -13.89 6.51 12.53
N PRO A 258 -12.68 6.73 11.98
CA PRO A 258 -11.43 6.44 12.69
C PRO A 258 -11.27 7.27 13.96
N LEU A 259 -11.68 8.54 13.96
CA LEU A 259 -11.62 9.40 15.15
C LEU A 259 -12.62 9.01 16.26
N LYS A 260 -13.58 8.15 15.97
CA LYS A 260 -14.57 7.60 16.91
C LYS A 260 -14.28 6.13 17.26
N ALA A 261 -13.10 5.63 16.91
CA ALA A 261 -12.71 4.25 17.18
C ALA A 261 -12.72 3.94 18.68
N ASP A 262 -13.38 2.81 19.05
CA ASP A 262 -13.29 2.27 20.40
C ASP A 262 -11.97 1.49 20.53
N PHE A 263 -10.89 2.22 20.83
CA PHE A 263 -9.55 1.66 20.85
C PHE A 263 -9.35 0.59 21.90
N LYS A 264 -10.14 0.60 23.01
CA LYS A 264 -10.12 -0.46 24.02
C LYS A 264 -10.46 -1.83 23.43
N LYS A 265 -11.38 -1.88 22.46
CA LYS A 265 -11.70 -3.13 21.76
C LYS A 265 -10.55 -3.63 20.92
N TRP A 266 -9.81 -2.74 20.27
CA TRP A 266 -8.63 -3.12 19.50
C TRP A 266 -7.48 -3.60 20.43
N GLU A 267 -7.19 -2.86 21.50
CA GLU A 267 -6.18 -3.24 22.51
C GLU A 267 -6.45 -4.61 23.14
N ALA A 268 -7.72 -4.95 23.34
CA ALA A 268 -8.13 -6.26 23.86
C ALA A 268 -7.74 -7.43 22.92
N LEU A 269 -7.51 -7.17 21.64
CA LEU A 269 -7.02 -8.17 20.68
C LEU A 269 -5.54 -8.52 20.87
N LYS A 270 -4.80 -7.69 21.63
CA LYS A 270 -3.37 -7.90 21.97
C LYS A 270 -2.48 -8.07 20.71
N ILE A 271 -2.75 -7.31 19.67
CA ILE A 271 -1.98 -7.31 18.43
C ILE A 271 -0.60 -6.70 18.71
N LYS A 272 0.45 -7.42 18.32
CA LYS A 272 1.82 -6.93 18.45
C LYS A 272 2.16 -6.03 17.25
N THR A 273 2.53 -4.80 17.53
CA THR A 273 2.93 -3.78 16.55
C THR A 273 4.30 -3.20 16.92
N ARG A 274 5.00 -2.63 15.96
CA ARG A 274 6.29 -1.95 16.15
C ARG A 274 6.12 -0.42 16.12
N PHE A 275 5.19 0.06 15.32
CA PHE A 275 4.94 1.48 15.11
C PHE A 275 3.53 1.89 15.57
N TYR A 276 2.52 1.12 15.17
CA TYR A 276 1.13 1.49 15.38
C TYR A 276 0.69 1.31 16.83
N ASN A 277 0.03 2.33 17.37
CA ASN A 277 -0.62 2.34 18.68
C ASN A 277 -1.77 3.36 18.68
N LYS A 278 -2.40 3.54 19.85
CA LYS A 278 -3.52 4.47 20.04
C LYS A 278 -3.16 5.91 19.65
N ASP A 279 -2.01 6.39 20.12
CA ASP A 279 -1.60 7.79 19.91
C ASP A 279 -1.29 8.05 18.44
N VAL A 280 -0.58 7.12 17.79
CA VAL A 280 -0.32 7.16 16.34
C VAL A 280 -1.63 7.15 15.56
N HIS A 281 -2.59 6.29 15.93
CA HIS A 281 -3.90 6.24 15.24
C HIS A 281 -4.58 7.60 15.25
N PHE A 282 -4.81 8.17 16.44
CA PHE A 282 -5.54 9.43 16.52
C PHE A 282 -4.76 10.60 15.94
N ALA A 283 -3.45 10.68 16.16
CA ALA A 283 -2.60 11.71 15.57
C ALA A 283 -2.66 11.68 14.03
N SER A 284 -2.59 10.50 13.43
CA SER A 284 -2.58 10.32 11.98
C SER A 284 -3.86 10.81 11.28
N PHE A 285 -4.99 10.79 11.97
CA PHE A 285 -6.26 11.30 11.43
C PHE A 285 -6.61 12.71 11.89
N SER A 286 -6.07 13.17 13.03
CA SER A 286 -6.38 14.49 13.60
C SER A 286 -5.48 15.58 13.03
N TYR A 287 -4.24 15.25 12.71
CA TYR A 287 -3.28 16.22 12.21
C TYR A 287 -3.46 16.41 10.70
N MET A 288 -3.88 17.60 10.31
CA MET A 288 -3.87 18.02 8.91
C MET A 288 -3.39 19.47 8.84
N SER A 289 -2.22 19.67 8.27
CA SER A 289 -1.64 21.01 8.13
C SER A 289 -2.48 21.89 7.19
N ASN A 290 -2.37 23.20 7.37
CA ASN A 290 -3.01 24.16 6.46
C ASN A 290 -2.52 24.01 5.01
N TYR A 291 -1.28 23.55 4.83
CA TYR A 291 -0.72 23.23 3.53
C TYR A 291 -1.53 22.11 2.84
N VAL A 292 -1.70 20.96 3.49
CA VAL A 292 -2.47 19.83 2.92
C VAL A 292 -3.94 20.21 2.74
N LYS A 293 -4.54 20.94 3.70
CA LYS A 293 -5.91 21.46 3.55
C LYS A 293 -6.05 22.34 2.30
N GLY A 294 -5.08 23.22 2.07
CA GLY A 294 -5.03 24.07 0.87
C GLY A 294 -4.91 23.25 -0.42
N LEU A 295 -4.03 22.23 -0.45
CA LEU A 295 -3.88 21.35 -1.60
C LEU A 295 -5.18 20.64 -1.98
N LEU A 296 -5.99 20.23 -1.00
CA LEU A 296 -7.20 19.43 -1.18
C LEU A 296 -8.50 20.25 -1.16
N ASN A 297 -8.43 21.57 -1.02
CA ASN A 297 -9.57 22.47 -0.86
C ASN A 297 -10.49 22.04 0.30
N ILE A 298 -9.86 21.66 1.44
CA ILE A 298 -10.56 21.31 2.69
C ILE A 298 -10.58 22.56 3.57
N LYS A 299 -11.78 22.95 4.04
CA LYS A 299 -11.96 24.06 4.99
C LYS A 299 -11.64 23.67 6.41
#